data_43bed057737a73a4f3b20b143d923492
#
_entry.id   43bed057737a73a4f3b20b143d923492
#
_cell.length_a   1.000
_cell.length_b   1.000
_cell.length_c   1.000
_cell.angle_alpha   90.00
_cell.angle_beta   90.00
_cell.angle_gamma   90.00
#
_symmetry.space_group_name_H-M   'P 1'
#
loop_
_entity.id
_entity.type
_entity.pdbx_description
1 polymer ?
#
loop_
_entity_poly.entity_id
_entity_poly.type
_entity_poly.pdbx_seq_one_letter_code
_entity_poly.pdbx_strand_id
1 'polypeptide(L)'
;MITLDKVKLVATLDCLLDFDPAQFSVVKEGGRTKTMKFKVTEPFTFSVEVNQDAKEFVVEFIGKILGKDYPQLISRETIMMCFDRLNEFGVCKVDPAKMMTAEVVKCDVTKDVSVEDIPAMTRYIKGAVRNYEAFSCTKFRNGNLVVEKSVSTHKRRKRITIYDKEHEMSLQGERPFVSDNGLEGKYNGVCRFELNLTSKKQIREALCLTGNTLEEVLNAERNPIQDFLGDVLAEDPAGKAVTNWNTFEKYAVLAACGFDLARVEAKVRQYRNPRSTSIPKMMASFREILAGLSGGASAWTKEKLLEVVR
;
A
#
# COMPACT_ATOMS: atom_id res chain seq x y z
N MET A 1 -9.80 9.54 8.78
CA MET A 1 -8.52 9.97 9.41
C MET A 1 -7.36 9.26 8.75
N ILE A 2 -6.30 9.99 8.40
CA ILE A 2 -5.10 9.44 7.79
C ILE A 2 -4.16 8.90 8.86
N THR A 3 -3.65 7.70 8.62
CA THR A 3 -2.59 7.08 9.41
C THR A 3 -1.40 6.73 8.51
N LEU A 4 -0.18 6.87 9.04
CA LEU A 4 1.07 6.64 8.31
C LEU A 4 1.93 5.63 9.08
N ASP A 5 2.54 4.69 8.37
CA ASP A 5 3.59 3.85 8.96
C ASP A 5 4.98 4.48 8.80
N LYS A 6 5.13 5.35 7.81
CA LYS A 6 6.39 6.04 7.51
C LYS A 6 6.14 7.45 7.04
N VAL A 7 7.00 8.38 7.46
CA VAL A 7 6.99 9.77 6.99
C VAL A 7 8.39 10.31 6.81
N LYS A 8 8.59 11.09 5.74
CA LYS A 8 9.79 11.90 5.50
C LYS A 8 9.38 13.36 5.39
N LEU A 9 9.94 14.17 6.26
CA LEU A 9 9.67 15.60 6.40
C LEU A 9 10.87 16.41 5.95
N VAL A 10 10.60 17.53 5.30
CA VAL A 10 11.58 18.60 5.02
C VAL A 10 11.08 19.86 5.70
N ALA A 11 11.91 20.41 6.56
CA ALA A 11 11.63 21.61 7.33
C ALA A 11 12.77 22.64 7.19
N THR A 12 12.52 23.87 7.56
CA THR A 12 13.54 24.89 7.72
C THR A 12 14.33 24.68 9.02
N LEU A 13 15.56 25.18 9.09
CA LEU A 13 16.42 24.98 10.27
C LEU A 13 15.86 25.61 11.57
N ASP A 14 14.92 26.53 11.49
CA ASP A 14 14.27 27.10 12.67
C ASP A 14 13.32 26.12 13.39
N CYS A 15 13.00 24.98 12.75
CA CYS A 15 12.33 23.84 13.38
C CYS A 15 13.28 23.00 14.24
N LEU A 16 14.59 23.09 14.01
CA LEU A 16 15.64 22.37 14.73
C LEU A 16 16.15 23.24 15.88
N LEU A 17 15.88 22.84 17.11
CA LEU A 17 16.29 23.56 18.31
C LEU A 17 17.75 23.28 18.68
N ASP A 18 18.16 22.01 18.51
CA ASP A 18 19.52 21.56 18.84
C ASP A 18 19.83 20.24 18.12
N PHE A 19 21.12 19.93 17.91
CA PHE A 19 21.59 18.62 17.46
C PHE A 19 23.03 18.41 17.85
N ASP A 20 23.45 17.16 18.06
CA ASP A 20 24.82 16.80 18.38
C ASP A 20 25.62 16.47 17.10
N PRO A 21 26.46 17.40 16.58
CA PRO A 21 27.21 17.17 15.34
C PRO A 21 28.18 15.97 15.42
N ALA A 22 28.58 15.55 16.63
CA ALA A 22 29.50 14.42 16.80
C ALA A 22 28.88 13.07 16.37
N GLN A 23 27.55 12.98 16.41
CA GLN A 23 26.81 11.79 15.97
C GLN A 23 26.61 11.74 14.46
N PHE A 24 26.91 12.80 13.73
CA PHE A 24 26.63 12.90 12.30
C PHE A 24 27.88 12.63 11.45
N SER A 25 27.69 11.88 10.37
CA SER A 25 28.68 11.79 9.29
C SER A 25 28.57 12.99 8.35
N VAL A 26 29.72 13.55 7.97
CA VAL A 26 29.76 14.66 7.01
C VAL A 26 29.85 14.10 5.60
N VAL A 27 28.87 14.42 4.77
CA VAL A 27 28.89 14.12 3.35
C VAL A 27 29.23 15.41 2.58
N LYS A 28 30.31 15.36 1.78
CA LYS A 28 30.66 16.46 0.87
C LYS A 28 30.08 16.16 -0.49
N GLU A 29 29.09 16.94 -0.92
CA GLU A 29 28.61 16.92 -2.30
C GLU A 29 29.13 18.15 -3.06
N GLY A 30 29.77 17.95 -4.20
CA GLY A 30 30.12 19.01 -5.14
C GLY A 30 31.07 20.10 -4.63
N GLY A 31 31.84 19.84 -3.59
CA GLY A 31 32.92 20.73 -3.12
C GLY A 31 32.49 21.94 -2.27
N ARG A 32 31.20 22.23 -2.10
CA ARG A 32 30.70 23.38 -1.34
C ARG A 32 29.60 23.07 -0.32
N THR A 33 28.75 22.08 -0.54
CA THR A 33 27.59 21.79 0.34
C THR A 33 27.98 20.80 1.42
N LYS A 34 27.94 21.22 2.68
CA LYS A 34 28.19 20.36 3.83
C LYS A 34 26.86 19.85 4.38
N THR A 35 26.50 18.65 3.96
CA THR A 35 25.34 17.93 4.53
C THR A 35 25.82 17.00 5.64
N MET A 36 25.25 17.12 6.83
CA MET A 36 25.48 16.21 7.93
C MET A 36 24.34 15.20 7.98
N LYS A 37 24.67 13.90 8.11
CA LYS A 37 23.68 12.81 8.11
C LYS A 37 23.87 11.90 9.31
N PHE A 38 22.75 11.59 9.95
CA PHE A 38 22.61 10.55 10.94
C PHE A 38 21.63 9.51 10.43
N LYS A 39 21.91 8.22 10.64
CA LYS A 39 20.99 7.13 10.27
C LYS A 39 21.21 5.93 11.18
N VAL A 40 20.11 5.39 11.70
CA VAL A 40 20.03 4.09 12.36
C VAL A 40 18.98 3.22 11.69
N THR A 41 19.08 1.92 11.88
CA THR A 41 18.11 0.93 11.39
C THR A 41 17.52 0.11 12.52
N GLU A 42 18.15 0.10 13.67
CA GLU A 42 17.72 -0.63 14.86
C GLU A 42 17.59 0.35 16.04
N PRO A 43 16.57 0.19 16.90
CA PRO A 43 15.47 -0.79 16.85
C PRO A 43 14.44 -0.49 15.76
N PHE A 44 14.53 0.66 15.06
CA PHE A 44 13.70 1.06 13.92
C PHE A 44 14.44 2.03 13.01
N THR A 45 14.02 2.13 11.77
CA THR A 45 14.62 3.08 10.82
C THR A 45 14.31 4.52 11.19
N PHE A 46 15.37 5.27 11.44
CA PHE A 46 15.34 6.70 11.71
C PHE A 46 16.53 7.39 11.04
N SER A 47 16.32 8.53 10.41
CA SER A 47 17.40 9.31 9.82
C SER A 47 17.14 10.81 9.92
N VAL A 48 18.23 11.55 10.10
CA VAL A 48 18.26 13.00 10.12
C VAL A 48 19.30 13.50 9.15
N GLU A 49 18.96 14.54 8.37
CA GLU A 49 19.91 15.25 7.52
C GLU A 49 19.83 16.75 7.83
N VAL A 50 20.97 17.39 8.04
CA VAL A 50 21.08 18.83 8.29
C VAL A 50 21.92 19.45 7.19
N ASN A 51 21.35 20.36 6.43
CA ASN A 51 22.02 21.13 5.40
C ASN A 51 22.03 22.61 5.81
N GLN A 52 23.17 23.06 6.34
CA GLN A 52 23.32 24.43 6.85
C GLN A 52 23.30 25.47 5.72
N ASP A 53 23.83 25.14 4.54
CA ASP A 53 23.90 26.07 3.40
C ASP A 53 22.51 26.28 2.79
N ALA A 54 21.73 25.19 2.63
CA ALA A 54 20.36 25.25 2.14
C ALA A 54 19.36 25.70 3.24
N LYS A 55 19.80 25.79 4.49
CA LYS A 55 18.94 26.03 5.67
C LYS A 55 17.79 25.02 5.78
N GLU A 56 18.07 23.79 5.43
CA GLU A 56 17.09 22.68 5.42
C GLU A 56 17.43 21.62 6.47
N PHE A 57 16.38 21.12 7.09
CA PHE A 57 16.40 19.99 8.01
C PHE A 57 15.47 18.91 7.46
N VAL A 58 15.98 17.68 7.35
CA VAL A 58 15.21 16.54 6.86
C VAL A 58 15.18 15.45 7.91
N VAL A 59 13.99 14.95 8.23
CA VAL A 59 13.81 13.81 9.13
C VAL A 59 12.94 12.74 8.47
N GLU A 60 13.35 11.49 8.61
CA GLU A 60 12.57 10.33 8.16
C GLU A 60 12.48 9.31 9.29
N PHE A 61 11.27 8.91 9.65
CA PHE A 61 11.02 7.90 10.68
C PHE A 61 9.81 7.03 10.34
N ILE A 62 9.71 5.89 11.02
CA ILE A 62 8.61 4.93 10.88
C ILE A 62 7.78 4.88 12.16
N GLY A 63 6.55 4.35 12.07
CA GLY A 63 5.59 4.28 13.17
C GLY A 63 6.12 3.55 14.41
N LYS A 64 7.12 2.68 14.27
CA LYS A 64 7.79 2.01 15.40
C LYS A 64 8.40 2.97 16.43
N ILE A 65 8.62 4.25 16.09
CA ILE A 65 9.03 5.28 17.06
C ILE A 65 8.03 5.40 18.23
N LEU A 66 6.77 5.03 18.03
CA LEU A 66 5.72 5.04 19.04
C LEU A 66 5.88 3.94 20.11
N GLY A 67 6.78 2.96 19.89
CA GLY A 67 7.01 1.88 20.84
C GLY A 67 5.73 1.06 21.09
N LYS A 68 5.28 0.96 22.34
CA LYS A 68 4.04 0.25 22.73
C LYS A 68 2.77 0.79 22.05
N ASP A 69 2.79 2.04 21.59
CA ASP A 69 1.68 2.71 20.92
C ASP A 69 1.73 2.57 19.39
N TYR A 70 2.68 1.78 18.87
CA TYR A 70 2.83 1.51 17.42
C TYR A 70 1.54 1.06 16.72
N PRO A 71 0.61 0.29 17.34
CA PRO A 71 -0.66 -0.05 16.70
C PRO A 71 -1.54 1.15 16.33
N GLN A 72 -1.33 2.32 16.94
CA GLN A 72 -2.07 3.54 16.62
C GLN A 72 -1.57 4.21 15.35
N LEU A 73 -0.37 3.82 14.85
CA LEU A 73 0.31 4.44 13.72
C LEU A 73 0.57 5.95 13.93
N ILE A 74 1.29 6.57 12.99
CA ILE A 74 1.49 8.02 12.98
C ILE A 74 0.19 8.66 12.48
N SER A 75 -0.42 9.46 13.30
CA SER A 75 -1.69 10.14 13.05
C SER A 75 -1.69 11.54 13.66
N ARG A 76 -2.78 12.28 13.52
CA ARG A 76 -2.95 13.57 14.18
C ARG A 76 -2.85 13.47 15.70
N GLU A 77 -3.31 12.37 16.27
CA GLU A 77 -3.32 12.12 17.72
C GLU A 77 -1.95 11.71 18.24
N THR A 78 -1.13 11.03 17.42
CA THR A 78 0.15 10.44 17.86
C THR A 78 1.38 11.20 17.40
N ILE A 79 1.26 12.15 16.48
CA ILE A 79 2.42 12.84 15.89
C ILE A 79 3.24 13.63 16.90
N MET A 80 2.60 14.25 17.89
CA MET A 80 3.31 14.97 18.94
C MET A 80 4.15 14.01 19.79
N MET A 81 3.61 12.82 20.10
CA MET A 81 4.35 11.74 20.76
C MET A 81 5.55 11.29 19.93
N CYS A 82 5.42 11.23 18.59
CA CYS A 82 6.56 10.91 17.71
C CYS A 82 7.68 11.96 17.86
N PHE A 83 7.36 13.25 17.92
CA PHE A 83 8.36 14.31 18.12
C PHE A 83 8.97 14.28 19.53
N ASP A 84 8.18 13.99 20.56
CA ASP A 84 8.70 13.82 21.92
C ASP A 84 9.71 12.67 21.97
N ARG A 85 9.38 11.50 21.38
CA ARG A 85 10.28 10.36 21.27
C ARG A 85 11.54 10.66 20.45
N LEU A 86 11.39 11.43 19.38
CA LEU A 86 12.52 11.89 18.58
C LEU A 86 13.48 12.76 19.42
N ASN A 87 12.92 13.67 20.20
CA ASN A 87 13.68 14.52 21.11
C ASN A 87 14.36 13.73 22.24
N GLU A 88 13.70 12.70 22.78
CA GLU A 88 14.25 11.78 23.80
C GLU A 88 15.41 10.94 23.24
N PHE A 89 15.44 10.67 21.93
CA PHE A 89 16.50 9.89 21.28
C PHE A 89 17.88 10.58 21.36
N GLY A 90 17.91 11.88 21.60
CA GLY A 90 19.12 12.66 21.93
C GLY A 90 20.03 13.00 20.74
N VAL A 91 19.63 12.68 19.50
CA VAL A 91 20.38 13.02 18.28
C VAL A 91 20.13 14.46 17.85
N CYS A 92 18.88 14.87 17.93
CA CYS A 92 18.43 16.24 17.66
C CYS A 92 17.22 16.57 18.51
N LYS A 93 16.97 17.86 18.69
CA LYS A 93 15.76 18.38 19.33
C LYS A 93 15.02 19.25 18.33
N VAL A 94 13.74 18.96 18.13
CA VAL A 94 12.86 19.71 17.22
C VAL A 94 11.79 20.45 18.03
N ASP A 95 11.28 21.55 17.46
CA ASP A 95 10.08 22.21 17.93
C ASP A 95 8.86 21.50 17.34
N PRO A 96 8.06 20.76 18.15
CA PRO A 96 6.93 20.00 17.63
C PRO A 96 5.88 20.87 16.91
N ALA A 97 5.64 22.09 17.41
CA ALA A 97 4.66 22.99 16.81
C ALA A 97 5.10 23.48 15.44
N LYS A 98 6.37 23.82 15.28
CA LYS A 98 6.93 24.22 13.99
C LYS A 98 7.01 23.03 13.01
N MET A 99 7.27 21.82 13.50
CA MET A 99 7.31 20.63 12.67
C MET A 99 5.97 20.31 11.98
N MET A 100 4.84 20.81 12.49
CA MET A 100 3.56 20.67 11.80
C MET A 100 3.51 21.42 10.47
N THR A 101 4.35 22.44 10.27
CA THR A 101 4.48 23.17 9.00
C THR A 101 5.49 22.54 8.05
N ALA A 102 6.24 21.51 8.47
CA ALA A 102 7.21 20.82 7.64
C ALA A 102 6.52 20.13 6.44
N GLU A 103 7.18 20.10 5.30
CA GLU A 103 6.65 19.48 4.09
C GLU A 103 6.83 17.97 4.12
N VAL A 104 5.75 17.23 3.93
CA VAL A 104 5.79 15.78 3.71
C VAL A 104 6.25 15.52 2.28
N VAL A 105 7.43 14.95 2.10
CA VAL A 105 8.00 14.65 0.78
C VAL A 105 7.86 13.19 0.39
N LYS A 106 7.62 12.32 1.38
CA LYS A 106 7.35 10.90 1.21
C LYS A 106 6.56 10.40 2.43
N CYS A 107 5.57 9.55 2.18
CA CYS A 107 4.88 8.83 3.27
C CYS A 107 4.32 7.50 2.76
N ASP A 108 4.10 6.60 3.72
CA ASP A 108 3.36 5.35 3.50
C ASP A 108 2.03 5.49 4.24
N VAL A 109 0.96 5.81 3.47
CA VAL A 109 -0.41 5.86 4.03
C VAL A 109 -0.82 4.43 4.34
N THR A 110 -1.23 4.18 5.58
CA THR A 110 -1.38 2.84 6.11
C THR A 110 -2.75 2.65 6.74
N LYS A 111 -3.32 1.47 6.53
CA LYS A 111 -4.57 1.04 7.16
C LYS A 111 -4.41 -0.39 7.65
N ASP A 112 -4.65 -0.61 8.92
CA ASP A 112 -4.77 -1.93 9.54
C ASP A 112 -6.23 -2.35 9.57
N VAL A 113 -6.49 -3.58 9.17
CA VAL A 113 -7.85 -4.13 9.03
C VAL A 113 -7.89 -5.52 9.64
N SER A 114 -8.86 -5.78 10.52
CA SER A 114 -9.09 -7.12 11.06
C SER A 114 -9.78 -8.00 10.01
N VAL A 115 -9.20 -9.15 9.69
CA VAL A 115 -9.66 -10.07 8.65
C VAL A 115 -9.54 -11.52 9.14
N GLU A 116 -10.63 -12.28 9.07
CA GLU A 116 -10.64 -13.70 9.48
C GLU A 116 -9.80 -14.60 8.56
N ASP A 117 -9.82 -14.34 7.23
CA ASP A 117 -9.09 -15.13 6.21
C ASP A 117 -8.31 -14.20 5.28
N ILE A 118 -7.12 -13.77 5.73
CA ILE A 118 -6.17 -12.94 4.96
C ILE A 118 -5.76 -13.66 3.66
N PRO A 119 -5.45 -14.97 3.64
CA PRO A 119 -5.18 -15.71 2.42
C PRO A 119 -6.32 -15.67 1.38
N ALA A 120 -7.58 -15.75 1.79
CA ALA A 120 -8.72 -15.66 0.87
C ALA A 120 -8.85 -14.24 0.29
N MET A 121 -8.71 -13.21 1.14
CA MET A 121 -8.75 -11.82 0.70
C MET A 121 -7.63 -11.51 -0.31
N THR A 122 -6.40 -11.90 -0.01
CA THR A 122 -5.27 -11.66 -0.91
C THR A 122 -5.39 -12.42 -2.23
N ARG A 123 -5.96 -13.64 -2.23
CA ARG A 123 -6.32 -14.38 -3.45
C ARG A 123 -7.35 -13.64 -4.28
N TYR A 124 -8.40 -13.11 -3.63
CA TYR A 124 -9.41 -12.30 -4.29
C TYR A 124 -8.77 -11.09 -4.96
N ILE A 125 -8.01 -10.26 -4.22
CA ILE A 125 -7.35 -9.06 -4.75
C ILE A 125 -6.49 -9.43 -5.96
N LYS A 126 -5.63 -10.46 -5.84
CA LYS A 126 -4.78 -10.90 -6.94
C LYS A 126 -5.57 -11.27 -8.19
N GLY A 127 -6.76 -11.85 -8.03
CA GLY A 127 -7.62 -12.22 -9.13
C GLY A 127 -8.43 -11.09 -9.75
N ALA A 128 -8.68 -10.03 -8.97
CA ALA A 128 -9.52 -8.91 -9.37
C ALA A 128 -8.75 -7.73 -9.96
N VAL A 129 -7.40 -7.72 -9.88
CA VAL A 129 -6.59 -6.62 -10.43
C VAL A 129 -6.72 -6.55 -11.95
N ARG A 130 -6.96 -5.34 -12.47
CA ARG A 130 -7.11 -5.04 -13.90
C ARG A 130 -5.75 -5.07 -14.62
N ASN A 131 -5.39 -6.21 -15.19
CA ASN A 131 -4.11 -6.36 -15.88
C ASN A 131 -4.02 -5.56 -17.20
N TYR A 132 -5.14 -5.17 -17.77
CA TYR A 132 -5.21 -4.48 -19.08
C TYR A 132 -4.94 -2.97 -19.01
N GLU A 133 -4.92 -2.36 -17.81
CA GLU A 133 -4.69 -0.93 -17.61
C GLU A 133 -3.29 -0.61 -17.05
N ALA A 134 -2.30 -1.40 -17.38
CA ALA A 134 -0.93 -1.28 -16.88
C ALA A 134 -0.78 -1.43 -15.37
N PHE A 135 -1.73 -2.09 -14.70
CA PHE A 135 -1.56 -2.55 -13.33
C PHE A 135 -0.90 -3.92 -13.30
N SER A 136 -0.04 -4.14 -12.32
CA SER A 136 0.55 -5.44 -12.04
C SER A 136 0.32 -5.84 -10.59
N CYS A 137 0.14 -7.14 -10.36
CA CYS A 137 -0.04 -7.71 -9.04
C CYS A 137 0.94 -8.86 -8.83
N THR A 138 1.88 -8.68 -7.93
CA THR A 138 2.91 -9.66 -7.59
C THR A 138 2.68 -10.19 -6.17
N LYS A 139 2.59 -11.51 -6.03
CA LYS A 139 2.61 -12.17 -4.72
C LYS A 139 4.02 -12.68 -4.45
N PHE A 140 4.61 -12.25 -3.36
CA PHE A 140 5.93 -12.67 -2.91
C PHE A 140 5.87 -13.98 -2.10
N ARG A 141 7.02 -14.65 -1.90
CA ARG A 141 7.13 -15.91 -1.15
C ARG A 141 6.68 -15.80 0.31
N ASN A 142 6.89 -14.65 0.93
CA ASN A 142 6.44 -14.34 2.28
C ASN A 142 4.93 -14.03 2.41
N GLY A 143 4.15 -14.22 1.33
CA GLY A 143 2.72 -13.96 1.32
C GLY A 143 2.32 -12.53 0.96
N ASN A 144 3.24 -11.57 0.99
CA ASN A 144 2.97 -10.17 0.67
C ASN A 144 2.47 -10.02 -0.76
N LEU A 145 1.45 -9.18 -0.95
CA LEU A 145 0.90 -8.82 -2.24
C LEU A 145 1.26 -7.38 -2.56
N VAL A 146 1.86 -7.15 -3.71
CA VAL A 146 2.18 -5.81 -4.19
C VAL A 146 1.39 -5.55 -5.46
N VAL A 147 0.58 -4.49 -5.43
CA VAL A 147 -0.14 -3.98 -6.61
C VAL A 147 0.47 -2.63 -6.98
N GLU A 148 0.90 -2.51 -8.21
CA GLU A 148 1.51 -1.28 -8.70
C GLU A 148 1.03 -0.93 -10.10
N LYS A 149 0.94 0.38 -10.39
CA LYS A 149 0.69 0.87 -11.74
C LYS A 149 2.00 0.92 -12.50
N SER A 150 2.14 0.14 -13.55
CA SER A 150 3.25 0.23 -14.49
C SER A 150 3.23 1.60 -15.18
N VAL A 151 4.30 2.35 -15.08
CA VAL A 151 4.48 3.62 -15.80
C VAL A 151 5.77 3.54 -16.60
N SER A 152 5.75 4.09 -17.82
CA SER A 152 6.95 4.18 -18.66
C SER A 152 8.14 4.76 -17.90
N THR A 153 9.21 4.14 -18.03
CA THR A 153 10.61 4.16 -17.60
C THR A 153 11.14 5.20 -16.60
N HIS A 154 10.49 6.34 -16.32
CA HIS A 154 11.05 7.37 -15.43
C HIS A 154 10.06 8.00 -14.46
N LYS A 155 8.81 7.54 -14.39
CA LYS A 155 7.81 8.06 -13.44
C LYS A 155 7.74 7.18 -12.20
N ARG A 156 7.73 7.82 -11.02
CA ARG A 156 7.54 7.14 -9.73
C ARG A 156 6.21 6.40 -9.73
N ARG A 157 6.26 5.11 -9.44
CA ARG A 157 5.10 4.21 -9.44
C ARG A 157 4.23 4.47 -8.21
N LYS A 158 2.91 4.50 -8.37
CA LYS A 158 2.00 4.34 -7.24
C LYS A 158 1.95 2.84 -6.91
N ARG A 159 2.17 2.50 -5.66
CA ARG A 159 2.24 1.12 -5.20
C ARG A 159 1.54 0.95 -3.87
N ILE A 160 0.76 -0.12 -3.74
CA ILE A 160 0.22 -0.60 -2.49
C ILE A 160 0.83 -1.96 -2.15
N THR A 161 1.25 -2.13 -0.90
CA THR A 161 1.66 -3.41 -0.33
C THR A 161 0.59 -3.86 0.63
N ILE A 162 0.20 -5.14 0.54
CA ILE A 162 -0.84 -5.75 1.37
C ILE A 162 -0.26 -7.01 1.98
N TYR A 163 -0.30 -7.14 3.29
CA TYR A 163 0.33 -8.26 3.97
C TYR A 163 -0.29 -8.57 5.34
N ASP A 164 -0.04 -9.80 5.80
CA ASP A 164 -0.35 -10.27 7.13
C ASP A 164 0.62 -9.63 8.14
N LYS A 165 0.09 -8.74 8.98
CA LYS A 165 0.89 -7.98 9.95
C LYS A 165 1.36 -8.85 11.10
N GLU A 166 0.58 -9.86 11.51
CA GLU A 166 1.01 -10.85 12.52
C GLU A 166 2.22 -11.63 12.03
N HIS A 167 2.14 -12.14 10.78
CA HIS A 167 3.26 -12.86 10.18
C HIS A 167 4.52 -11.98 10.11
N GLU A 168 4.40 -10.73 9.67
CA GLU A 168 5.54 -9.80 9.61
C GLU A 168 6.15 -9.58 10.99
N MET A 169 5.34 -9.30 12.02
CA MET A 169 5.82 -9.07 13.38
C MET A 169 6.40 -10.33 14.06
N SER A 170 6.10 -11.52 13.53
CA SER A 170 6.66 -12.79 13.99
C SER A 170 8.08 -13.09 13.48
N LEU A 171 8.56 -12.33 12.48
CA LEU A 171 9.89 -12.50 11.90
C LEU A 171 10.99 -12.27 12.93
N GLN A 172 12.12 -12.98 12.79
CA GLN A 172 13.21 -12.93 13.76
C GLN A 172 13.71 -11.51 14.06
N GLY A 173 13.81 -10.64 13.04
CA GLY A 173 14.24 -9.26 13.22
C GLY A 173 13.23 -8.35 13.92
N GLU A 174 11.96 -8.73 13.96
CA GLU A 174 10.88 -7.96 14.59
C GLU A 174 10.63 -8.35 16.06
N ARG A 175 10.99 -9.57 16.45
CA ARG A 175 10.73 -10.11 17.80
C ARG A 175 11.24 -9.26 18.95
N PRO A 176 12.48 -8.69 18.92
CA PRO A 176 12.94 -7.81 19.99
C PRO A 176 12.02 -6.61 20.16
N PHE A 177 11.64 -5.93 19.05
CA PHE A 177 10.74 -4.79 19.12
C PHE A 177 9.36 -5.18 19.69
N VAL A 178 8.81 -6.33 19.29
CA VAL A 178 7.52 -6.84 19.79
C VAL A 178 7.58 -7.09 21.29
N SER A 179 8.61 -7.81 21.76
CA SER A 179 8.78 -8.13 23.17
C SER A 179 9.02 -6.91 24.04
N ASP A 180 9.92 -6.01 23.61
CA ASP A 180 10.28 -4.81 24.39
C ASP A 180 9.10 -3.84 24.54
N ASN A 181 8.12 -3.90 23.65
CA ASN A 181 6.97 -3.02 23.64
C ASN A 181 5.64 -3.70 24.02
N GLY A 182 5.63 -4.99 24.37
CA GLY A 182 4.44 -5.73 24.80
C GLY A 182 3.38 -5.80 23.68
N LEU A 183 3.81 -6.07 22.45
CA LEU A 183 2.95 -6.10 21.27
C LEU A 183 2.50 -7.52 20.88
N GLU A 184 2.79 -8.52 21.67
CA GLU A 184 2.40 -9.91 21.43
C GLU A 184 0.88 -10.00 21.26
N GLY A 185 0.45 -10.67 20.19
CA GLY A 185 -0.97 -10.88 19.87
C GLY A 185 -1.76 -9.64 19.45
N LYS A 186 -1.16 -8.45 19.44
CA LYS A 186 -1.84 -7.21 19.02
C LYS A 186 -2.23 -7.18 17.53
N TYR A 187 -1.56 -8.01 16.72
CA TYR A 187 -1.77 -8.06 15.27
C TYR A 187 -2.46 -9.32 14.79
N ASN A 188 -3.04 -10.12 15.71
CA ASN A 188 -3.76 -11.35 15.35
C ASN A 188 -4.90 -11.04 14.38
N GLY A 189 -4.85 -11.67 13.19
CA GLY A 189 -5.84 -11.46 12.13
C GLY A 189 -5.81 -10.06 11.51
N VAL A 190 -4.73 -9.30 11.68
CA VAL A 190 -4.58 -7.97 11.10
C VAL A 190 -3.90 -8.04 9.74
N CYS A 191 -4.59 -7.57 8.71
CA CYS A 191 -4.02 -7.31 7.40
C CYS A 191 -3.69 -5.84 7.25
N ARG A 192 -2.46 -5.52 6.86
CA ARG A 192 -2.00 -4.15 6.63
C ARG A 192 -1.99 -3.80 5.15
N PHE A 193 -2.50 -2.62 4.86
CA PHE A 193 -2.47 -1.97 3.54
C PHE A 193 -1.56 -0.75 3.63
N GLU A 194 -0.53 -0.68 2.78
CA GLU A 194 0.41 0.45 2.74
C GLU A 194 0.48 1.03 1.34
N LEU A 195 -0.05 2.23 1.16
CA LEU A 195 0.06 2.99 -0.08
C LEU A 195 1.30 3.89 -0.03
N ASN A 196 2.30 3.58 -0.84
CA ASN A 196 3.56 4.30 -0.89
C ASN A 196 3.47 5.53 -1.80
N LEU A 197 3.59 6.71 -1.21
CA LEU A 197 3.60 8.01 -1.86
C LEU A 197 5.01 8.61 -1.79
N THR A 198 5.70 8.67 -2.94
CA THR A 198 7.15 8.97 -3.01
C THR A 198 7.48 10.37 -3.51
N SER A 199 6.49 11.25 -3.66
CA SER A 199 6.69 12.64 -4.05
C SER A 199 5.56 13.55 -3.59
N LYS A 200 5.87 14.83 -3.38
CA LYS A 200 4.90 15.89 -3.04
C LYS A 200 3.69 15.89 -4.00
N LYS A 201 3.92 15.70 -5.30
CA LYS A 201 2.84 15.62 -6.30
C LYS A 201 1.90 14.44 -6.04
N GLN A 202 2.45 13.24 -5.79
CA GLN A 202 1.64 12.07 -5.48
C GLN A 202 0.83 12.24 -4.19
N ILE A 203 1.42 12.86 -3.16
CA ILE A 203 0.76 13.13 -1.88
C ILE A 203 -0.45 14.05 -2.11
N ARG A 204 -0.24 15.22 -2.76
CA ARG A 204 -1.33 16.15 -3.05
C ARG A 204 -2.44 15.54 -3.90
N GLU A 205 -2.09 14.81 -4.95
CA GLU A 205 -3.06 14.14 -5.82
C GLU A 205 -3.85 13.05 -5.08
N ALA A 206 -3.17 12.23 -4.29
CA ALA A 206 -3.81 11.11 -3.58
C ALA A 206 -4.73 11.59 -2.45
N LEU A 207 -4.35 12.65 -1.75
CA LEU A 207 -5.09 13.20 -0.62
C LEU A 207 -5.99 14.38 -0.98
N CYS A 208 -6.01 14.81 -2.26
CA CYS A 208 -6.74 16.00 -2.73
C CYS A 208 -6.36 17.29 -1.98
N LEU A 209 -5.06 17.51 -1.78
CA LEU A 209 -4.53 18.67 -1.06
C LEU A 209 -3.94 19.71 -2.02
N THR A 210 -3.98 20.97 -1.63
CA THR A 210 -3.31 22.07 -2.32
C THR A 210 -1.85 22.19 -1.91
N GLY A 211 -1.56 21.99 -0.62
CA GLY A 211 -0.22 21.91 -0.04
C GLY A 211 0.16 20.48 0.35
N ASN A 212 1.23 20.36 1.09
CA ASN A 212 1.71 19.08 1.62
C ASN A 212 2.43 19.26 2.97
N THR A 213 2.00 20.22 3.77
CA THR A 213 2.47 20.32 5.16
C THR A 213 2.01 19.10 5.95
N LEU A 214 2.73 18.78 7.01
CA LEU A 214 2.38 17.64 7.87
C LEU A 214 0.95 17.80 8.42
N GLU A 215 0.59 19.01 8.83
CA GLU A 215 -0.75 19.33 9.30
C GLU A 215 -1.82 19.06 8.26
N GLU A 216 -1.65 19.52 7.01
CA GLU A 216 -2.58 19.26 5.92
C GLU A 216 -2.70 17.76 5.62
N VAL A 217 -1.58 17.02 5.61
CA VAL A 217 -1.56 15.59 5.32
C VAL A 217 -2.30 14.81 6.40
N LEU A 218 -2.06 15.10 7.69
CA LEU A 218 -2.70 14.38 8.80
C LEU A 218 -4.19 14.74 8.95
N ASN A 219 -4.62 15.92 8.48
CA ASN A 219 -6.00 16.36 8.47
C ASN A 219 -6.77 15.97 7.19
N ALA A 220 -6.13 15.29 6.23
CA ALA A 220 -6.80 14.90 5.02
C ALA A 220 -7.96 13.94 5.29
N GLU A 221 -9.11 14.22 4.67
CA GLU A 221 -10.33 13.42 4.83
C GLU A 221 -10.43 12.29 3.82
N ARG A 222 -9.74 12.43 2.67
CA ARG A 222 -9.79 11.46 1.59
C ARG A 222 -9.05 10.18 1.96
N ASN A 223 -9.66 9.02 1.68
CA ASN A 223 -9.03 7.72 1.84
C ASN A 223 -8.33 7.26 0.55
N PRO A 224 -7.02 7.48 0.40
CA PRO A 224 -6.31 7.18 -0.84
C PRO A 224 -6.11 5.68 -1.09
N ILE A 225 -6.21 4.83 -0.05
CA ILE A 225 -6.15 3.36 -0.17
C ILE A 225 -7.44 2.87 -0.83
N GLN A 226 -8.60 3.35 -0.34
CA GLN A 226 -9.90 3.00 -0.92
C GLN A 226 -9.98 3.42 -2.39
N ASP A 227 -9.56 4.64 -2.71
CA ASP A 227 -9.55 5.15 -4.08
C ASP A 227 -8.63 4.32 -4.99
N PHE A 228 -7.40 4.04 -4.54
CA PHE A 228 -6.46 3.23 -5.32
C PHE A 228 -7.02 1.83 -5.60
N LEU A 229 -7.59 1.17 -4.59
CA LEU A 229 -8.21 -0.15 -4.77
C LEU A 229 -9.46 -0.07 -5.66
N GLY A 230 -10.27 0.99 -5.51
CA GLY A 230 -11.42 1.26 -6.38
C GLY A 230 -11.03 1.34 -7.86
N ASP A 231 -9.91 2.01 -8.15
CA ASP A 231 -9.37 2.14 -9.52
C ASP A 231 -8.78 0.84 -10.06
N VAL A 232 -8.12 0.06 -9.20
CA VAL A 232 -7.32 -1.11 -9.59
C VAL A 232 -8.16 -2.37 -9.77
N LEU A 233 -9.23 -2.51 -8.97
CA LEU A 233 -10.03 -3.72 -8.97
C LEU A 233 -11.14 -3.66 -10.02
N ALA A 234 -11.28 -4.74 -10.78
CA ALA A 234 -12.41 -4.91 -11.68
C ALA A 234 -13.71 -5.07 -10.88
N GLU A 235 -14.80 -4.55 -11.43
CA GLU A 235 -16.15 -4.74 -10.87
C GLU A 235 -16.69 -6.14 -11.14
N ASP A 236 -16.18 -6.79 -12.19
CA ASP A 236 -16.66 -8.06 -12.68
C ASP A 236 -15.96 -9.24 -11.98
N PRO A 237 -16.70 -10.17 -11.37
CA PRO A 237 -16.15 -11.43 -10.84
C PRO A 237 -15.45 -12.29 -11.89
N ALA A 238 -15.63 -11.99 -13.18
CA ALA A 238 -14.96 -12.63 -14.30
C ALA A 238 -13.44 -12.36 -14.39
N GLY A 239 -12.86 -11.46 -13.60
CA GLY A 239 -11.46 -11.01 -13.71
C GLY A 239 -10.39 -12.10 -13.71
N LYS A 240 -10.69 -13.31 -13.20
CA LYS A 240 -9.78 -14.47 -13.24
C LYS A 240 -9.94 -15.33 -14.49
N ALA A 241 -11.16 -15.43 -14.98
CA ALA A 241 -11.49 -16.28 -16.12
C ALA A 241 -11.38 -15.52 -17.46
N VAL A 242 -11.38 -14.17 -17.39
CA VAL A 242 -11.39 -13.28 -18.56
C VAL A 242 -10.08 -12.51 -18.62
N THR A 243 -9.06 -13.10 -19.23
CA THR A 243 -7.70 -12.52 -19.29
C THR A 243 -7.39 -11.84 -20.63
N ASN A 244 -8.25 -12.01 -21.63
CA ASN A 244 -8.10 -11.47 -22.98
C ASN A 244 -9.45 -11.39 -23.69
N TRP A 245 -9.47 -10.75 -24.88
CA TRP A 245 -10.69 -10.56 -25.68
C TRP A 245 -11.43 -11.88 -25.98
N ASN A 246 -10.73 -12.94 -26.35
CA ASN A 246 -11.34 -14.23 -26.68
C ASN A 246 -12.04 -14.89 -25.48
N THR A 247 -11.47 -14.76 -24.27
CA THR A 247 -12.12 -15.21 -23.02
C THR A 247 -13.28 -14.30 -22.63
N PHE A 248 -13.19 -12.97 -22.91
CA PHE A 248 -14.29 -12.04 -22.71
C PHE A 248 -15.50 -12.36 -23.58
N GLU A 249 -15.32 -12.62 -24.89
CA GLU A 249 -16.42 -13.02 -25.77
C GLU A 249 -17.15 -14.27 -25.25
N LYS A 250 -16.39 -15.26 -24.80
CA LYS A 250 -16.96 -16.48 -24.23
C LYS A 250 -17.69 -16.25 -22.93
N TYR A 251 -17.14 -15.39 -22.05
CA TYR A 251 -17.83 -14.99 -20.83
C TYR A 251 -19.14 -14.27 -21.14
N ALA A 252 -19.15 -13.34 -22.09
CA ALA A 252 -20.36 -12.62 -22.49
C ALA A 252 -21.45 -13.62 -23.01
N VAL A 253 -21.06 -14.65 -23.76
CA VAL A 253 -21.97 -15.72 -24.17
C VAL A 253 -22.49 -16.53 -22.98
N LEU A 254 -21.61 -16.89 -22.02
CA LEU A 254 -22.02 -17.57 -20.78
C LEU A 254 -23.02 -16.72 -19.99
N ALA A 255 -22.74 -15.45 -19.80
CA ALA A 255 -23.62 -14.53 -19.09
C ALA A 255 -24.97 -14.37 -19.77
N ALA A 256 -25.00 -14.21 -21.11
CA ALA A 256 -26.23 -14.16 -21.92
C ALA A 256 -27.04 -15.44 -21.86
N CYS A 257 -26.42 -16.57 -21.53
CA CYS A 257 -27.06 -17.87 -21.34
C CYS A 257 -27.37 -18.19 -19.87
N GLY A 258 -27.16 -17.24 -18.94
CA GLY A 258 -27.36 -17.45 -17.50
C GLY A 258 -26.39 -18.48 -16.91
N PHE A 259 -25.18 -18.59 -17.48
CA PHE A 259 -24.13 -19.54 -17.11
C PHE A 259 -24.55 -21.02 -17.25
N ASP A 260 -25.57 -21.28 -18.06
CA ASP A 260 -26.07 -22.62 -18.38
C ASP A 260 -25.38 -23.18 -19.62
N LEU A 261 -24.52 -24.19 -19.42
CA LEU A 261 -23.77 -24.83 -20.51
C LEU A 261 -24.64 -25.51 -21.55
N ALA A 262 -25.85 -26.01 -21.21
CA ALA A 262 -26.76 -26.60 -22.16
C ALA A 262 -27.32 -25.54 -23.12
N ARG A 263 -27.66 -24.34 -22.57
CA ARG A 263 -28.08 -23.20 -23.37
C ARG A 263 -26.95 -22.66 -24.26
N VAL A 264 -25.72 -22.63 -23.73
CA VAL A 264 -24.54 -22.28 -24.55
C VAL A 264 -24.35 -23.24 -25.67
N GLU A 265 -24.41 -24.57 -25.41
CA GLU A 265 -24.26 -25.60 -26.45
C GLU A 265 -25.36 -25.51 -27.53
N ALA A 266 -26.59 -25.27 -27.12
CA ALA A 266 -27.70 -25.08 -28.05
C ALA A 266 -27.45 -23.90 -28.99
N LYS A 267 -27.00 -22.74 -28.46
CA LYS A 267 -26.62 -21.58 -29.27
C LYS A 267 -25.42 -21.87 -30.19
N VAL A 268 -24.39 -22.52 -29.68
CA VAL A 268 -23.22 -22.89 -30.50
C VAL A 268 -23.66 -23.79 -31.66
N ARG A 269 -24.53 -24.77 -31.43
CA ARG A 269 -25.07 -25.66 -32.49
C ARG A 269 -25.98 -24.92 -33.47
N GLN A 270 -26.70 -23.91 -33.02
CA GLN A 270 -27.57 -23.09 -33.87
C GLN A 270 -26.77 -22.27 -34.91
N TYR A 271 -25.62 -21.72 -34.52
CA TYR A 271 -24.84 -20.84 -35.37
C TYR A 271 -23.58 -21.48 -35.97
N ARG A 272 -23.33 -22.77 -35.71
CA ARG A 272 -22.24 -23.54 -36.31
C ARG A 272 -22.75 -24.82 -36.93
N ASN A 273 -22.01 -25.29 -37.94
CA ASN A 273 -22.31 -26.60 -38.54
C ASN A 273 -22.33 -27.66 -37.43
N PRO A 274 -23.46 -28.37 -37.22
CA PRO A 274 -23.61 -29.38 -36.17
C PRO A 274 -22.58 -30.52 -36.22
N ARG A 275 -22.00 -30.79 -37.41
CA ARG A 275 -20.96 -31.83 -37.62
C ARG A 275 -19.54 -31.29 -37.39
N SER A 276 -19.39 -30.03 -36.96
CA SER A 276 -18.05 -29.44 -36.74
C SER A 276 -17.35 -30.10 -35.56
N THR A 277 -16.18 -30.65 -35.80
CA THR A 277 -15.28 -31.23 -34.77
C THR A 277 -14.76 -30.17 -33.78
N SER A 278 -14.96 -28.88 -34.08
CA SER A 278 -14.56 -27.77 -33.21
C SER A 278 -15.52 -27.51 -32.02
N ILE A 279 -16.76 -28.04 -32.07
CA ILE A 279 -17.76 -27.83 -30.99
C ILE A 279 -17.27 -28.37 -29.64
N PRO A 280 -16.78 -29.63 -29.53
CA PRO A 280 -16.27 -30.16 -28.25
C PRO A 280 -15.15 -29.30 -27.65
N LYS A 281 -14.20 -28.82 -28.49
CA LYS A 281 -13.09 -27.96 -28.06
C LYS A 281 -13.59 -26.61 -27.56
N MET A 282 -14.59 -26.04 -28.25
CA MET A 282 -15.22 -24.79 -27.83
C MET A 282 -15.95 -24.95 -26.50
N MET A 283 -16.74 -26.03 -26.35
CA MET A 283 -17.45 -26.33 -25.10
C MET A 283 -16.50 -26.60 -23.94
N ALA A 284 -15.34 -27.23 -24.18
CA ALA A 284 -14.28 -27.38 -23.16
C ALA A 284 -13.81 -26.02 -22.66
N SER A 285 -13.57 -25.06 -23.55
CA SER A 285 -13.18 -23.71 -23.18
C SER A 285 -14.26 -22.94 -22.39
N PHE A 286 -15.55 -23.15 -22.67
CA PHE A 286 -16.64 -22.60 -21.84
C PHE A 286 -16.68 -23.25 -20.46
N ARG A 287 -16.42 -24.56 -20.34
CA ARG A 287 -16.32 -25.25 -19.04
C ARG A 287 -15.14 -24.73 -18.20
N GLU A 288 -13.99 -24.50 -18.82
CA GLU A 288 -12.82 -23.92 -18.14
C GLU A 288 -13.12 -22.53 -17.57
N ILE A 289 -13.78 -21.67 -18.37
CA ILE A 289 -14.18 -20.33 -17.88
C ILE A 289 -15.18 -20.47 -16.74
N LEU A 290 -16.22 -21.30 -16.91
CA LEU A 290 -17.23 -21.54 -15.88
C LEU A 290 -16.62 -22.13 -14.59
N ALA A 291 -15.68 -23.07 -14.71
CA ALA A 291 -14.95 -23.61 -13.57
C ALA A 291 -14.08 -22.55 -12.89
N GLY A 292 -13.45 -21.66 -13.67
CA GLY A 292 -12.72 -20.51 -13.14
C GLY A 292 -13.61 -19.52 -12.38
N LEU A 293 -14.87 -19.36 -12.83
CA LEU A 293 -15.88 -18.55 -12.14
C LEU A 293 -16.44 -19.27 -10.89
N SER A 294 -16.64 -20.61 -11.00
CA SER A 294 -17.20 -21.44 -9.93
C SER A 294 -16.19 -21.86 -8.88
N GLY A 295 -14.91 -21.70 -9.17
CA GLY A 295 -13.77 -22.09 -8.34
C GLY A 295 -13.63 -21.29 -7.04
N GLY A 296 -14.71 -21.17 -6.32
CA GLY A 296 -14.95 -20.50 -5.07
C GLY A 296 -15.67 -19.17 -5.29
N ALA A 297 -16.94 -19.12 -4.95
CA ALA A 297 -17.55 -17.85 -4.55
C ALA A 297 -16.65 -17.30 -3.44
N SER A 298 -15.74 -16.39 -3.81
CA SER A 298 -14.93 -15.70 -2.82
C SER A 298 -15.91 -15.03 -1.86
N ALA A 299 -15.78 -15.23 -0.57
CA ALA A 299 -16.52 -14.47 0.43
C ALA A 299 -16.23 -12.95 0.30
N TRP A 300 -15.31 -12.59 -0.60
CA TRP A 300 -14.86 -11.23 -0.89
C TRP A 300 -15.40 -10.73 -2.23
N THR A 301 -15.93 -9.50 -2.20
CA THR A 301 -16.30 -8.68 -3.37
C THR A 301 -15.54 -7.37 -3.33
N LYS A 302 -15.56 -6.61 -4.42
CA LYS A 302 -14.97 -5.27 -4.47
C LYS A 302 -15.58 -4.35 -3.41
N GLU A 303 -16.92 -4.34 -3.32
CA GLU A 303 -17.67 -3.54 -2.36
C GLU A 303 -17.26 -3.87 -0.93
N LYS A 304 -17.26 -5.17 -0.56
CA LYS A 304 -16.86 -5.63 0.76
C LYS A 304 -15.41 -5.24 1.08
N LEU A 305 -14.49 -5.37 0.12
CA LEU A 305 -13.10 -4.95 0.33
C LEU A 305 -12.98 -3.44 0.53
N LEU A 306 -13.68 -2.64 -0.29
CA LEU A 306 -13.67 -1.18 -0.17
C LEU A 306 -14.32 -0.68 1.11
N GLU A 307 -15.33 -1.39 1.63
CA GLU A 307 -15.94 -1.12 2.92
C GLU A 307 -14.97 -1.37 4.07
N VAL A 308 -14.27 -2.49 4.04
CA VAL A 308 -13.31 -2.89 5.08
C VAL A 308 -12.11 -1.95 5.17
N VAL A 309 -11.64 -1.39 4.04
CA VAL A 309 -10.54 -0.41 4.03
C VAL A 309 -11.01 1.04 4.18
N ARG A 310 -12.31 1.27 4.31
CA ARG A 310 -12.89 2.60 4.54
C ARG A 310 -12.56 3.08 5.97
#